data_451c9a1c5b480d509a419549051dce2c
#
_entry.id   451c9a1c5b480d509a419549051dce2c
#
_cell.length_a   1.000
_cell.length_b   1.000
_cell.length_c   1.000
_cell.angle_alpha   90.00
_cell.angle_beta   90.00
_cell.angle_gamma   90.00
#
_symmetry.space_group_name_H-M   'P 1'
#
loop_
_entity.id
_entity.type
_entity.pdbx_description
1 polymer ?
#
loop_
_entity_poly.entity_id
_entity_poly.type
_entity_poly.pdbx_seq_one_letter_code
_entity_poly.pdbx_strand_id
1 'polypeptide(L)'
;INGPYKSIFDLSQRVDLRAANKKAFDSLAAAGAFDSFEINRSQYFHDNGDGITFIEKILRHGNKFQENKNSSQVSLFAGTNDLQVSSPSIPEVEPWPTIEKLTKEKEVVGIYISGHPLDDFKVEMESFCNGDVSVFKSPKDFVNKEITVAGVITEVEHRVSRQGKGWAFFVLEDYVDSYNFRIFGEEYLKFKHFLTLNNFLHIKTKIVEGWLNKETGVRGEPRIQYTNFKLLQDVVKTFAKKLSIQLKLDDIKNEKISSIKSLFCLLYTSDAADESVG
;
A
#
# COMPACT_ATOMS: atom_id res chain seq x y z
N ILE A 1 -22.80 -28.48 11.57
CA ILE A 1 -21.63 -27.71 11.16
C ILE A 1 -21.09 -28.39 9.91
N ASN A 2 -21.16 -27.70 8.76
CA ASN A 2 -20.97 -28.29 7.44
C ASN A 2 -19.51 -28.26 6.94
N GLY A 3 -18.51 -28.16 7.82
CA GLY A 3 -17.09 -28.09 7.48
C GLY A 3 -16.66 -26.75 6.83
N PRO A 4 -15.39 -26.63 6.42
CA PRO A 4 -14.87 -25.44 5.76
C PRO A 4 -15.54 -25.19 4.42
N TYR A 5 -15.55 -23.93 3.98
CA TYR A 5 -16.07 -23.52 2.67
C TYR A 5 -15.09 -23.94 1.57
N LYS A 6 -15.61 -24.53 0.49
CA LYS A 6 -14.81 -25.04 -0.63
C LYS A 6 -14.60 -24.00 -1.74
N SER A 7 -15.49 -23.03 -1.84
CA SER A 7 -15.44 -21.95 -2.81
C SER A 7 -16.30 -20.78 -2.35
N ILE A 8 -16.18 -19.64 -3.03
CA ILE A 8 -17.03 -18.47 -2.81
C ILE A 8 -18.51 -18.78 -3.09
N PHE A 9 -18.78 -19.69 -4.02
CA PHE A 9 -20.15 -20.13 -4.33
C PHE A 9 -20.71 -20.98 -3.20
N ASP A 10 -19.94 -21.93 -2.67
CA ASP A 10 -20.33 -22.73 -1.50
C ASP A 10 -20.60 -21.84 -0.29
N LEU A 11 -19.75 -20.81 -0.06
CA LEU A 11 -19.98 -19.80 0.96
C LEU A 11 -21.34 -19.10 0.76
N SER A 12 -21.60 -18.55 -0.43
CA SER A 12 -22.84 -17.82 -0.70
C SER A 12 -24.12 -18.65 -0.62
N GLN A 13 -24.00 -19.96 -0.87
CA GLN A 13 -25.12 -20.91 -0.75
C GLN A 13 -25.45 -21.29 0.70
N ARG A 14 -24.49 -21.19 1.61
CA ARG A 14 -24.59 -21.68 2.99
C ARG A 14 -24.76 -20.60 4.04
N VAL A 15 -24.29 -19.37 3.76
CA VAL A 15 -24.36 -18.23 4.67
C VAL A 15 -25.72 -17.52 4.54
N ASP A 16 -26.24 -17.01 5.66
CA ASP A 16 -27.43 -16.14 5.61
C ASP A 16 -27.06 -14.81 4.93
N LEU A 17 -27.48 -14.65 3.69
CA LEU A 17 -27.20 -13.45 2.87
C LEU A 17 -27.95 -12.19 3.31
N ARG A 18 -28.90 -12.31 4.26
CA ARG A 18 -29.55 -11.14 4.90
C ARG A 18 -28.61 -10.51 5.93
N ALA A 19 -27.86 -11.35 6.65
CA ALA A 19 -26.86 -10.90 7.62
C ALA A 19 -25.53 -10.56 6.93
N ALA A 20 -25.05 -11.40 6.01
CA ALA A 20 -23.83 -11.18 5.22
C ALA A 20 -24.20 -10.54 3.87
N ASN A 21 -24.44 -9.24 3.88
CA ASN A 21 -24.85 -8.47 2.71
C ASN A 21 -23.66 -8.14 1.77
N LYS A 22 -23.93 -7.45 0.66
CA LYS A 22 -22.90 -7.03 -0.31
C LYS A 22 -21.72 -6.32 0.36
N LYS A 23 -21.97 -5.35 1.26
CA LYS A 23 -20.91 -4.60 1.94
C LYS A 23 -19.99 -5.51 2.76
N ALA A 24 -20.55 -6.53 3.40
CA ALA A 24 -19.76 -7.51 4.15
C ALA A 24 -18.86 -8.33 3.21
N PHE A 25 -19.39 -8.79 2.07
CA PHE A 25 -18.59 -9.49 1.06
C PHE A 25 -17.52 -8.61 0.44
N ASP A 26 -17.84 -7.35 0.08
CA ASP A 26 -16.87 -6.37 -0.42
C ASP A 26 -15.72 -6.18 0.57
N SER A 27 -16.03 -5.98 1.86
CA SER A 27 -15.02 -5.80 2.90
C SER A 27 -14.16 -7.05 3.11
N LEU A 28 -14.78 -8.24 3.14
CA LEU A 28 -14.06 -9.51 3.27
C LEU A 28 -13.14 -9.78 2.07
N ALA A 29 -13.61 -9.50 0.85
CA ALA A 29 -12.80 -9.65 -0.37
C ALA A 29 -11.62 -8.68 -0.37
N ALA A 30 -11.84 -7.40 -0.02
CA ALA A 30 -10.79 -6.40 0.08
C ALA A 30 -9.75 -6.76 1.15
N ALA A 31 -10.20 -7.30 2.29
CA ALA A 31 -9.35 -7.76 3.38
C ALA A 31 -8.57 -9.05 3.08
N GLY A 32 -8.89 -9.75 1.98
CA GLY A 32 -8.23 -11.01 1.62
C GLY A 32 -8.79 -12.26 2.28
N ALA A 33 -9.96 -12.18 2.91
CA ALA A 33 -10.59 -13.34 3.56
C ALA A 33 -10.95 -14.47 2.58
N PHE A 34 -10.97 -14.17 1.28
CA PHE A 34 -11.30 -15.11 0.21
C PHE A 34 -10.09 -15.55 -0.63
N ASP A 35 -8.87 -15.15 -0.25
CA ASP A 35 -7.64 -15.47 -1.02
C ASP A 35 -7.41 -16.99 -1.15
N SER A 36 -7.96 -17.81 -0.23
CA SER A 36 -7.90 -19.27 -0.27
C SER A 36 -8.77 -19.92 -1.37
N PHE A 37 -9.63 -19.14 -2.05
CA PHE A 37 -10.48 -19.64 -3.12
C PHE A 37 -9.88 -19.52 -4.53
N GLU A 38 -8.58 -19.19 -4.62
CA GLU A 38 -7.83 -19.06 -5.88
C GLU A 38 -8.44 -18.03 -6.85
N ILE A 39 -9.12 -17.02 -6.32
CA ILE A 39 -9.70 -15.89 -7.06
C ILE A 39 -8.98 -14.63 -6.60
N ASN A 40 -8.41 -13.88 -7.54
CA ASN A 40 -7.76 -12.61 -7.26
C ASN A 40 -8.75 -11.59 -6.71
N ARG A 41 -8.32 -10.76 -5.76
CA ARG A 41 -9.19 -9.74 -5.15
C ARG A 41 -9.79 -8.80 -6.18
N SER A 42 -9.04 -8.41 -7.21
CA SER A 42 -9.53 -7.57 -8.32
C SER A 42 -10.75 -8.16 -9.04
N GLN A 43 -10.79 -9.49 -9.20
CA GLN A 43 -11.88 -10.19 -9.88
C GLN A 43 -13.23 -10.04 -9.16
N TYR A 44 -13.23 -9.98 -7.82
CA TYR A 44 -14.45 -9.78 -7.04
C TYR A 44 -15.14 -8.45 -7.32
N PHE A 45 -14.36 -7.40 -7.61
CA PHE A 45 -14.85 -6.04 -7.84
C PHE A 45 -15.05 -5.71 -9.31
N HIS A 46 -14.65 -6.62 -10.21
CA HIS A 46 -14.79 -6.38 -11.65
C HIS A 46 -16.24 -6.49 -12.10
N ASP A 47 -16.66 -5.57 -12.96
CA ASP A 47 -17.85 -5.70 -13.76
C ASP A 47 -17.47 -5.95 -15.24
N ASN A 48 -18.21 -6.77 -15.93
CA ASN A 48 -17.96 -7.06 -17.36
C ASN A 48 -18.61 -6.01 -18.28
N GLY A 49 -18.84 -4.76 -17.80
CA GLY A 49 -19.49 -3.69 -18.54
C GLY A 49 -21.02 -3.68 -18.40
N ASP A 50 -21.58 -4.55 -17.58
CA ASP A 50 -23.01 -4.61 -17.25
C ASP A 50 -23.35 -3.83 -15.96
N GLY A 51 -22.36 -3.18 -15.33
CA GLY A 51 -22.50 -2.42 -14.09
C GLY A 51 -22.75 -3.30 -12.86
N ILE A 52 -22.57 -4.63 -12.98
CA ILE A 52 -22.80 -5.59 -11.91
C ILE A 52 -21.49 -6.27 -11.56
N THR A 53 -20.98 -6.04 -10.35
CA THR A 53 -19.74 -6.66 -9.91
C THR A 53 -19.85 -8.18 -9.77
N PHE A 54 -18.72 -8.88 -9.84
CA PHE A 54 -18.71 -10.33 -9.67
C PHE A 54 -19.25 -10.74 -8.30
N ILE A 55 -18.98 -9.98 -7.22
CA ILE A 55 -19.60 -10.21 -5.90
C ILE A 55 -21.13 -10.16 -5.99
N GLU A 56 -21.70 -9.20 -6.69
CA GLU A 56 -23.17 -9.14 -6.86
C GLU A 56 -23.71 -10.34 -7.61
N LYS A 57 -22.99 -10.83 -8.61
CA LYS A 57 -23.36 -12.06 -9.34
C LYS A 57 -23.33 -13.29 -8.43
N ILE A 58 -22.30 -13.39 -7.55
CA ILE A 58 -22.20 -14.44 -6.54
C ILE A 58 -23.38 -14.39 -5.57
N LEU A 59 -23.73 -13.22 -5.06
CA LEU A 59 -24.84 -13.04 -4.11
C LEU A 59 -26.20 -13.37 -4.75
N ARG A 60 -26.42 -12.95 -5.99
CA ARG A 60 -27.64 -13.31 -6.76
C ARG A 60 -27.73 -14.82 -6.97
N HIS A 61 -26.62 -15.47 -7.31
CA HIS A 61 -26.54 -16.93 -7.45
C HIS A 61 -26.86 -17.62 -6.11
N GLY A 62 -26.27 -17.19 -5.00
CA GLY A 62 -26.54 -17.74 -3.67
C GLY A 62 -27.99 -17.58 -3.24
N ASN A 63 -28.59 -16.39 -3.43
CA ASN A 63 -30.01 -16.16 -3.14
C ASN A 63 -30.92 -17.09 -3.95
N LYS A 64 -30.70 -17.18 -5.27
CA LYS A 64 -31.49 -18.07 -6.15
C LYS A 64 -31.37 -19.53 -5.74
N PHE A 65 -30.16 -19.97 -5.32
CA PHE A 65 -29.96 -21.33 -4.81
C PHE A 65 -30.73 -21.56 -3.50
N GLN A 66 -30.69 -20.64 -2.55
CA GLN A 66 -31.39 -20.74 -1.27
C GLN A 66 -32.90 -20.68 -1.44
N GLU A 67 -33.42 -19.83 -2.35
CA GLU A 67 -34.85 -19.78 -2.69
C GLU A 67 -35.35 -21.09 -3.31
N ASN A 68 -34.61 -21.66 -4.24
CA ASN A 68 -34.95 -22.95 -4.87
C ASN A 68 -34.97 -24.09 -3.83
N LYS A 69 -34.03 -24.07 -2.89
CA LYS A 69 -33.95 -25.07 -1.79
C LYS A 69 -35.13 -24.96 -0.83
N ASN A 70 -35.59 -23.72 -0.55
CA ASN A 70 -36.65 -23.46 0.41
C ASN A 70 -38.06 -23.50 -0.21
N SER A 71 -38.17 -23.44 -1.55
CA SER A 71 -39.45 -23.61 -2.22
C SER A 71 -39.90 -25.05 -2.14
N SER A 72 -40.95 -25.30 -1.34
CA SER A 72 -41.61 -26.61 -1.23
C SER A 72 -42.38 -27.00 -2.47
N GLN A 73 -42.28 -26.26 -3.58
CA GLN A 73 -42.86 -26.63 -4.87
C GLN A 73 -42.02 -27.75 -5.48
N VAL A 74 -42.46 -28.96 -5.26
CA VAL A 74 -42.11 -30.08 -6.12
C VAL A 74 -42.51 -29.67 -7.55
N SER A 75 -41.56 -29.25 -8.35
CA SER A 75 -41.77 -28.98 -9.76
C SER A 75 -42.34 -30.27 -10.37
N LEU A 76 -43.51 -30.19 -11.00
CA LEU A 76 -44.09 -31.26 -11.83
C LEU A 76 -43.13 -31.77 -12.91
N PHE A 77 -42.00 -31.14 -13.10
CA PHE A 77 -40.89 -31.48 -14.00
C PHE A 77 -39.67 -32.08 -13.27
N ALA A 78 -39.80 -32.58 -12.05
CA ALA A 78 -38.70 -33.19 -11.25
C ALA A 78 -38.12 -34.49 -11.87
N GLY A 79 -38.40 -34.78 -13.13
CA GLY A 79 -37.81 -35.88 -13.88
C GLY A 79 -36.63 -35.51 -14.78
N THR A 80 -36.30 -34.24 -14.92
CA THR A 80 -35.12 -33.78 -15.65
C THR A 80 -34.11 -33.17 -14.67
N ASN A 81 -32.96 -33.83 -14.53
CA ASN A 81 -31.84 -33.50 -13.63
C ASN A 81 -31.14 -32.17 -13.93
N ASP A 82 -31.81 -31.11 -14.37
CA ASP A 82 -31.16 -29.89 -14.86
C ASP A 82 -31.81 -28.59 -14.37
N LEU A 83 -31.92 -28.43 -13.05
CA LEU A 83 -32.02 -27.11 -12.46
C LEU A 83 -30.74 -26.79 -11.65
N GLN A 84 -29.58 -27.17 -12.16
CA GLN A 84 -28.32 -26.63 -11.65
C GLN A 84 -28.27 -25.16 -12.07
N VAL A 85 -28.47 -24.25 -11.09
CA VAL A 85 -28.18 -22.84 -11.29
C VAL A 85 -26.68 -22.76 -11.61
N SER A 86 -26.34 -22.56 -12.88
CA SER A 86 -24.93 -22.48 -13.30
C SER A 86 -24.25 -21.33 -12.53
N SER A 87 -23.08 -21.63 -11.98
CA SER A 87 -22.27 -20.62 -11.30
C SER A 87 -21.84 -19.54 -12.28
N PRO A 88 -21.84 -18.26 -11.89
CA PRO A 88 -21.29 -17.19 -12.71
C PRO A 88 -19.85 -17.48 -13.12
N SER A 89 -19.46 -17.12 -14.34
CA SER A 89 -18.07 -17.20 -14.79
C SER A 89 -17.20 -16.22 -14.02
N ILE A 90 -16.01 -16.66 -13.61
CA ILE A 90 -15.02 -15.82 -12.94
C ILE A 90 -14.47 -14.84 -14.00
N PRO A 91 -14.47 -13.52 -13.76
CA PRO A 91 -13.90 -12.55 -14.69
C PRO A 91 -12.39 -12.77 -14.89
N GLU A 92 -11.89 -12.57 -16.10
CA GLU A 92 -10.46 -12.53 -16.37
C GLU A 92 -9.96 -11.09 -16.24
N VAL A 93 -9.26 -10.81 -15.15
CA VAL A 93 -8.73 -9.47 -14.82
C VAL A 93 -7.37 -9.60 -14.15
N GLU A 94 -6.47 -8.70 -14.51
CA GLU A 94 -5.15 -8.61 -13.88
C GLU A 94 -5.28 -8.36 -12.36
N PRO A 95 -4.45 -9.00 -11.54
CA PRO A 95 -4.40 -8.74 -10.11
C PRO A 95 -4.07 -7.26 -9.83
N TRP A 96 -4.62 -6.73 -8.74
CA TRP A 96 -4.22 -5.40 -8.31
C TRP A 96 -2.71 -5.33 -8.03
N PRO A 97 -2.07 -4.20 -8.38
CA PRO A 97 -0.71 -3.90 -7.90
C PRO A 97 -0.65 -4.01 -6.36
N THR A 98 0.51 -4.38 -5.84
CA THR A 98 0.71 -4.61 -4.38
C THR A 98 0.23 -3.41 -3.55
N ILE A 99 0.58 -2.19 -3.96
CA ILE A 99 0.19 -0.97 -3.24
C ILE A 99 -1.33 -0.77 -3.21
N GLU A 100 -2.02 -1.03 -4.30
CA GLU A 100 -3.48 -0.93 -4.37
C GLU A 100 -4.14 -1.98 -3.48
N LYS A 101 -3.67 -3.23 -3.55
CA LYS A 101 -4.11 -4.34 -2.68
C LYS A 101 -4.00 -3.97 -1.19
N LEU A 102 -2.83 -3.47 -0.78
CA LEU A 102 -2.56 -3.08 0.61
C LEU A 102 -3.38 -1.85 1.02
N THR A 103 -3.58 -0.88 0.13
CA THR A 103 -4.42 0.30 0.40
C THR A 103 -5.86 -0.12 0.68
N LYS A 104 -6.44 -0.97 -0.18
CA LYS A 104 -7.82 -1.47 0.01
C LYS A 104 -7.98 -2.32 1.26
N GLU A 105 -6.96 -3.11 1.60
CA GLU A 105 -6.91 -3.89 2.84
C GLU A 105 -6.97 -2.96 4.07
N LYS A 106 -6.12 -1.92 4.08
CA LYS A 106 -6.09 -0.92 5.15
C LYS A 106 -7.39 -0.12 5.26
N GLU A 107 -8.02 0.24 4.13
CA GLU A 107 -9.30 0.95 4.12
C GLU A 107 -10.40 0.22 4.90
N VAL A 108 -10.43 -1.10 4.83
CA VAL A 108 -11.50 -1.91 5.47
C VAL A 108 -11.12 -2.45 6.84
N VAL A 109 -9.84 -2.71 7.10
CA VAL A 109 -9.35 -3.34 8.33
C VAL A 109 -8.70 -2.31 9.28
N GLY A 110 -8.20 -1.21 8.72
CA GLY A 110 -7.49 -0.16 9.46
C GLY A 110 -5.98 -0.38 9.56
N ILE A 111 -5.49 -1.58 9.21
CA ILE A 111 -4.07 -1.94 9.21
C ILE A 111 -3.71 -2.74 7.96
N TYR A 112 -2.42 -2.81 7.64
CA TYR A 112 -1.90 -3.71 6.62
C TYR A 112 -1.77 -5.14 7.21
N ILE A 113 -2.28 -6.15 6.53
CA ILE A 113 -2.22 -7.56 6.97
C ILE A 113 -1.27 -8.38 6.10
N SER A 114 -1.39 -8.25 4.77
CA SER A 114 -0.64 -9.08 3.82
C SER A 114 0.84 -8.69 3.69
N GLY A 115 1.23 -7.50 4.14
CA GLY A 115 2.57 -6.94 4.07
C GLY A 115 2.54 -5.44 4.29
N HIS A 116 3.69 -4.78 4.33
CA HIS A 116 3.76 -3.32 4.44
C HIS A 116 4.22 -2.70 3.11
N PRO A 117 3.67 -1.54 2.69
CA PRO A 117 4.10 -0.90 1.44
C PRO A 117 5.59 -0.62 1.35
N LEU A 118 6.26 -0.44 2.49
CA LEU A 118 7.69 -0.15 2.60
C LEU A 118 8.58 -1.41 2.66
N ASP A 119 8.01 -2.63 2.55
CA ASP A 119 8.80 -3.87 2.68
C ASP A 119 9.89 -4.00 1.62
N ASP A 120 9.65 -3.47 0.43
CA ASP A 120 10.63 -3.45 -0.67
C ASP A 120 11.76 -2.42 -0.45
N PHE A 121 11.62 -1.51 0.54
CA PHE A 121 12.54 -0.40 0.82
C PHE A 121 13.25 -0.51 2.18
N LYS A 122 13.28 -1.69 2.79
CA LYS A 122 13.91 -1.90 4.11
C LYS A 122 15.38 -1.50 4.13
N VAL A 123 16.11 -1.86 3.06
CA VAL A 123 17.56 -1.55 2.94
C VAL A 123 17.79 -0.05 2.90
N GLU A 124 16.98 0.69 2.13
CA GLU A 124 17.04 2.14 2.02
C GLU A 124 16.76 2.79 3.36
N MET A 125 15.72 2.35 4.06
CA MET A 125 15.33 2.90 5.36
C MET A 125 16.37 2.63 6.43
N GLU A 126 16.85 1.38 6.55
CA GLU A 126 17.84 1.00 7.55
C GLU A 126 19.22 1.64 7.32
N SER A 127 19.59 1.86 6.05
CA SER A 127 20.92 2.36 5.69
C SER A 127 21.02 3.88 5.58
N PHE A 128 19.92 4.57 5.25
CA PHE A 128 19.94 5.99 4.90
C PHE A 128 19.02 6.86 5.76
N CYS A 129 18.23 6.29 6.68
CA CYS A 129 17.47 7.04 7.67
C CYS A 129 18.12 6.96 9.04
N ASN A 130 17.93 8.00 9.85
CA ASN A 130 18.43 8.07 11.23
C ASN A 130 17.33 8.28 12.27
N GLY A 131 16.07 8.23 11.85
CA GLY A 131 14.88 8.33 12.68
C GLY A 131 13.66 7.83 11.96
N ASP A 132 12.56 7.77 12.68
CA ASP A 132 11.22 7.49 12.18
C ASP A 132 10.32 8.72 12.31
N VAL A 133 9.11 8.67 11.75
CA VAL A 133 8.20 9.83 11.74
C VAL A 133 7.68 10.22 13.13
N SER A 134 7.76 9.33 14.13
CA SER A 134 7.32 9.62 15.50
C SER A 134 8.13 10.74 16.17
N VAL A 135 9.38 10.94 15.73
CA VAL A 135 10.28 12.01 16.19
C VAL A 135 9.62 13.40 16.09
N PHE A 136 8.80 13.61 15.05
CA PHE A 136 8.15 14.90 14.82
C PHE A 136 6.99 15.19 15.76
N LYS A 137 6.53 14.21 16.54
CA LYS A 137 5.54 14.41 17.62
C LYS A 137 6.14 15.07 18.86
N SER A 138 7.47 14.93 19.05
CA SER A 138 8.23 15.55 20.16
C SER A 138 9.46 16.34 19.65
N PRO A 139 9.26 17.37 18.81
CA PRO A 139 10.36 18.05 18.11
C PRO A 139 11.32 18.79 19.05
N LYS A 140 10.89 19.07 20.29
CA LYS A 140 11.74 19.77 21.30
C LYS A 140 13.01 19.00 21.65
N ASP A 141 12.97 17.66 21.63
CA ASP A 141 14.10 16.79 21.98
C ASP A 141 15.15 16.70 20.86
N PHE A 142 14.80 17.20 19.68
CA PHE A 142 15.59 17.08 18.47
C PHE A 142 15.98 18.43 17.87
N VAL A 143 15.86 19.53 18.62
CA VAL A 143 16.24 20.86 18.15
C VAL A 143 17.71 20.87 17.73
N ASN A 144 18.01 21.50 16.60
CA ASN A 144 19.31 21.59 15.92
C ASN A 144 19.86 20.26 15.37
N LYS A 145 19.08 19.19 15.40
CA LYS A 145 19.46 17.91 14.77
C LYS A 145 18.94 17.81 13.35
N GLU A 146 19.69 17.13 12.50
CA GLU A 146 19.24 16.68 11.19
C GLU A 146 18.57 15.30 11.34
N ILE A 147 17.33 15.22 10.91
CA ILE A 147 16.51 13.99 10.93
C ILE A 147 16.18 13.61 9.51
N THR A 148 16.49 12.38 9.19
CA THR A 148 16.20 11.77 7.89
C THR A 148 15.23 10.64 8.13
N VAL A 149 14.06 10.73 7.52
CA VAL A 149 13.00 9.73 7.59
C VAL A 149 12.60 9.28 6.19
N ALA A 150 12.00 8.12 6.13
CA ALA A 150 11.38 7.64 4.90
C ALA A 150 10.00 7.06 5.19
N GLY A 151 9.13 7.09 4.19
CA GLY A 151 7.78 6.60 4.33
C GLY A 151 6.99 6.70 3.02
N VAL A 152 5.75 6.27 3.08
CA VAL A 152 4.78 6.41 1.99
C VAL A 152 3.85 7.58 2.26
N ILE A 153 3.52 8.35 1.22
CA ILE A 153 2.49 9.39 1.31
C ILE A 153 1.11 8.74 1.26
N THR A 154 0.39 8.82 2.37
CA THR A 154 -0.97 8.28 2.50
C THR A 154 -2.05 9.33 2.30
N GLU A 155 -1.73 10.61 2.48
CA GLU A 155 -2.62 11.73 2.19
C GLU A 155 -1.81 12.91 1.69
N VAL A 156 -2.38 13.70 0.76
CA VAL A 156 -1.79 14.94 0.28
C VAL A 156 -2.88 15.91 -0.16
N GLU A 157 -2.74 17.17 0.22
CA GLU A 157 -3.61 18.24 -0.25
C GLU A 157 -2.81 19.49 -0.53
N HIS A 158 -2.87 19.96 -1.78
CA HIS A 158 -2.29 21.22 -2.23
C HIS A 158 -3.30 22.34 -2.08
N ARG A 159 -2.89 23.44 -1.47
CA ARG A 159 -3.75 24.59 -1.18
C ARG A 159 -3.07 25.90 -1.61
N VAL A 160 -3.87 26.93 -1.77
CA VAL A 160 -3.41 28.29 -2.03
C VAL A 160 -3.89 29.18 -0.89
N SER A 161 -2.98 29.95 -0.30
CA SER A 161 -3.31 30.91 0.74
C SER A 161 -4.08 32.10 0.18
N ARG A 162 -4.70 32.92 1.05
CA ARG A 162 -5.37 34.17 0.65
C ARG A 162 -4.45 35.16 -0.09
N GLN A 163 -3.14 35.04 0.10
CA GLN A 163 -2.12 35.85 -0.56
C GLN A 163 -1.61 35.26 -1.88
N GLY A 164 -2.25 34.21 -2.41
CA GLY A 164 -1.85 33.52 -3.64
C GLY A 164 -0.63 32.61 -3.50
N LYS A 165 -0.11 32.37 -2.29
CA LYS A 165 1.05 31.49 -2.06
C LYS A 165 0.59 30.05 -1.89
N GLY A 166 1.19 29.13 -2.69
CA GLY A 166 0.95 27.72 -2.59
C GLY A 166 1.57 27.10 -1.33
N TRP A 167 0.90 26.12 -0.79
CA TRP A 167 1.38 25.28 0.31
C TRP A 167 0.70 23.91 0.25
N ALA A 168 1.22 22.93 0.97
CA ALA A 168 0.58 21.64 1.10
C ALA A 168 0.66 21.11 2.52
N PHE A 169 -0.29 20.25 2.87
CA PHE A 169 -0.07 19.27 3.91
C PHE A 169 -0.01 17.87 3.27
N PHE A 170 0.73 16.99 3.89
CA PHE A 170 0.84 15.59 3.49
C PHE A 170 1.10 14.72 4.71
N VAL A 171 0.54 13.51 4.70
CA VAL A 171 0.79 12.50 5.72
C VAL A 171 1.84 11.55 5.19
N LEU A 172 2.95 11.45 5.90
CA LEU A 172 3.97 10.44 5.69
C LEU A 172 3.82 9.36 6.74
N GLU A 173 3.75 8.12 6.30
CA GLU A 173 3.60 6.94 7.14
C GLU A 173 4.82 6.03 6.97
N ASP A 174 5.37 5.55 8.09
CA ASP A 174 6.41 4.53 8.12
C ASP A 174 5.93 3.27 8.87
N TYR A 175 6.84 2.39 9.29
CA TYR A 175 6.49 1.19 10.05
C TYR A 175 6.01 1.47 11.47
N VAL A 176 6.34 2.63 12.02
CA VAL A 176 6.13 2.96 13.43
C VAL A 176 4.89 3.82 13.61
N ASP A 177 4.75 4.84 12.75
CA ASP A 177 3.73 5.87 12.94
C ASP A 177 3.44 6.63 11.65
N SER A 178 2.52 7.60 11.74
CA SER A 178 2.24 8.58 10.70
C SER A 178 2.33 9.99 11.26
N TYR A 179 2.77 10.94 10.44
CA TYR A 179 2.85 12.35 10.83
C TYR A 179 2.34 13.27 9.71
N ASN A 180 1.57 14.27 10.10
CA ASN A 180 1.02 15.26 9.17
C ASN A 180 1.99 16.44 9.04
N PHE A 181 2.73 16.46 7.95
CA PHE A 181 3.66 17.51 7.60
C PHE A 181 2.95 18.67 6.90
N ARG A 182 3.48 19.88 7.11
CA ARG A 182 3.06 21.08 6.38
C ARG A 182 4.26 21.74 5.75
N ILE A 183 4.14 22.11 4.49
CA ILE A 183 5.22 22.72 3.72
C ILE A 183 4.72 23.98 3.03
N PHE A 184 5.49 25.06 3.10
CA PHE A 184 5.09 26.38 2.70
C PHE A 184 6.19 27.08 1.86
N GLY A 185 5.81 28.12 1.12
CA GLY A 185 6.71 29.08 0.49
C GLY A 185 7.70 28.44 -0.48
N GLU A 186 8.99 28.78 -0.35
CA GLU A 186 10.05 28.29 -1.26
C GLU A 186 10.25 26.78 -1.17
N GLU A 187 10.15 26.20 0.05
CA GLU A 187 10.26 24.76 0.25
C GLU A 187 9.13 24.02 -0.50
N TYR A 188 7.90 24.56 -0.44
CA TYR A 188 6.78 24.00 -1.21
C TYR A 188 7.05 24.04 -2.72
N LEU A 189 7.50 25.18 -3.24
CA LEU A 189 7.79 25.31 -4.68
C LEU A 189 8.89 24.33 -5.13
N LYS A 190 9.89 24.11 -4.27
CA LYS A 190 11.00 23.20 -4.53
C LYS A 190 10.58 21.75 -4.51
N PHE A 191 9.71 21.33 -3.59
CA PHE A 191 9.44 19.92 -3.33
C PHE A 191 8.03 19.45 -3.71
N LYS A 192 7.14 20.33 -4.17
CA LYS A 192 5.74 19.99 -4.48
C LYS A 192 5.57 18.82 -5.45
N HIS A 193 6.51 18.63 -6.37
CA HIS A 193 6.46 17.55 -7.37
C HIS A 193 6.68 16.15 -6.78
N PHE A 194 7.23 16.05 -5.57
CA PHE A 194 7.34 14.79 -4.83
C PHE A 194 6.04 14.45 -4.08
N LEU A 195 5.20 15.44 -3.80
CA LEU A 195 4.01 15.30 -2.97
C LEU A 195 2.85 14.76 -3.79
N THR A 196 2.87 13.46 -4.02
CA THR A 196 1.83 12.70 -4.73
C THR A 196 1.45 11.48 -3.89
N LEU A 197 0.17 11.16 -3.86
CA LEU A 197 -0.35 10.00 -3.14
C LEU A 197 0.39 8.72 -3.56
N ASN A 198 0.68 7.86 -2.61
CA ASN A 198 1.42 6.61 -2.78
C ASN A 198 2.89 6.75 -3.22
N ASN A 199 3.44 7.96 -3.26
CA ASN A 199 4.89 8.12 -3.43
C ASN A 199 5.63 7.65 -2.18
N PHE A 200 6.72 6.94 -2.41
CA PHE A 200 7.68 6.54 -1.37
C PHE A 200 8.78 7.58 -1.28
N LEU A 201 8.87 8.28 -0.16
CA LEU A 201 9.78 9.40 -0.01
C LEU A 201 10.83 9.14 1.07
N HIS A 202 12.03 9.62 0.76
CA HIS A 202 13.11 9.87 1.70
C HIS A 202 13.23 11.38 1.91
N ILE A 203 13.00 11.83 3.13
CA ILE A 203 12.93 13.25 3.50
C ILE A 203 14.03 13.57 4.49
N LYS A 204 14.91 14.50 4.13
CA LYS A 204 15.90 15.06 5.04
C LYS A 204 15.41 16.40 5.58
N THR A 205 15.38 16.50 6.89
CA THR A 205 14.91 17.69 7.61
C THR A 205 15.95 18.16 8.62
N LYS A 206 15.80 19.41 9.04
CA LYS A 206 16.47 19.95 10.23
C LYS A 206 15.41 20.53 11.15
N ILE A 207 15.41 20.14 12.42
CA ILE A 207 14.53 20.73 13.41
C ILE A 207 15.22 21.98 13.94
N VAL A 208 14.60 23.14 13.74
CA VAL A 208 15.13 24.42 14.15
C VAL A 208 14.28 25.03 15.24
N GLU A 209 14.88 25.91 16.04
CA GLU A 209 14.16 26.64 17.08
C GLU A 209 12.97 27.43 16.50
N GLY A 210 11.92 27.56 17.28
CA GLY A 210 10.78 28.39 16.97
C GLY A 210 11.16 29.89 16.88
N TRP A 211 10.29 30.66 16.25
CA TRP A 211 10.46 32.11 16.17
C TRP A 211 10.46 32.73 17.56
N LEU A 212 11.41 33.63 17.81
CA LEU A 212 11.42 34.44 19.01
C LEU A 212 10.39 35.57 18.86
N ASN A 213 9.40 35.61 19.75
CA ASN A 213 8.55 36.78 19.87
C ASN A 213 9.37 37.91 20.53
N LYS A 214 9.62 38.97 19.79
CA LYS A 214 10.44 40.09 20.25
C LYS A 214 9.80 40.89 21.39
N GLU A 215 8.49 40.87 21.50
CA GLU A 215 7.77 41.61 22.55
C GLU A 215 7.70 40.85 23.87
N THR A 216 7.51 39.54 23.80
CA THR A 216 7.36 38.69 24.99
C THR A 216 8.64 37.97 25.41
N GLY A 217 9.64 37.93 24.54
CA GLY A 217 10.88 37.15 24.75
C GLY A 217 10.68 35.64 24.70
N VAL A 218 9.47 35.16 24.39
CA VAL A 218 9.12 33.72 24.37
C VAL A 218 9.38 33.14 22.99
N ARG A 219 10.03 31.97 22.92
CA ARG A 219 10.18 31.19 21.68
C ARG A 219 8.94 30.35 21.43
N GLY A 220 8.51 30.32 20.20
CA GLY A 220 7.47 29.43 19.71
C GLY A 220 7.93 27.97 19.65
N GLU A 221 7.04 27.08 19.25
CA GLU A 221 7.37 25.68 19.02
C GLU A 221 8.45 25.50 17.95
N PRO A 222 9.31 24.47 18.08
CA PRO A 222 10.30 24.13 17.07
C PRO A 222 9.67 23.91 15.69
N ARG A 223 10.43 24.20 14.64
CA ARG A 223 9.96 24.11 13.26
C ARG A 223 10.75 23.09 12.49
N ILE A 224 10.10 22.44 11.57
CA ILE A 224 10.72 21.53 10.62
C ILE A 224 11.14 22.35 9.40
N GLN A 225 12.42 22.30 9.07
CA GLN A 225 13.00 22.85 7.85
C GLN A 225 13.33 21.70 6.91
N TYR A 226 12.78 21.71 5.71
CA TYR A 226 13.01 20.66 4.72
C TYR A 226 14.26 20.97 3.91
N THR A 227 15.25 20.07 3.94
CA THR A 227 16.52 20.26 3.24
C THR A 227 16.57 19.50 1.93
N ASN A 228 16.03 18.26 1.89
CA ASN A 228 16.02 17.44 0.67
C ASN A 228 14.86 16.44 0.67
N PHE A 229 14.30 16.22 -0.53
CA PHE A 229 13.35 15.14 -0.83
C PHE A 229 13.91 14.30 -1.97
N LYS A 230 13.74 12.98 -1.86
CA LYS A 230 14.04 12.01 -2.92
C LYS A 230 13.01 10.90 -2.92
N LEU A 231 12.79 10.29 -4.07
CA LEU A 231 12.05 9.03 -4.13
C LEU A 231 12.91 7.92 -3.51
N LEU A 232 12.32 7.03 -2.73
CA LEU A 232 13.04 5.94 -2.08
C LEU A 232 13.78 5.04 -3.08
N GLN A 233 13.18 4.78 -4.22
CA GLN A 233 13.78 4.00 -5.31
C GLN A 233 15.10 4.59 -5.85
N ASP A 234 15.34 5.91 -5.67
CA ASP A 234 16.55 6.60 -6.14
C ASP A 234 17.61 6.75 -5.05
N VAL A 235 17.29 6.39 -3.80
CA VAL A 235 18.15 6.61 -2.63
C VAL A 235 19.44 5.80 -2.73
N VAL A 236 19.34 4.50 -2.99
CA VAL A 236 20.52 3.63 -3.14
C VAL A 236 21.40 4.14 -4.28
N LYS A 237 20.81 4.39 -5.45
CA LYS A 237 21.54 4.89 -6.64
C LYS A 237 22.27 6.21 -6.36
N THR A 238 21.68 7.06 -5.50
CA THR A 238 22.25 8.38 -5.22
C THR A 238 23.28 8.38 -4.09
N PHE A 239 23.06 7.61 -3.02
CA PHE A 239 23.83 7.71 -1.78
C PHE A 239 24.74 6.51 -1.53
N ALA A 240 24.47 5.32 -2.11
CA ALA A 240 25.33 4.17 -1.93
C ALA A 240 26.66 4.36 -2.65
N LYS A 241 27.75 4.31 -1.87
CA LYS A 241 29.11 4.39 -2.40
C LYS A 241 29.82 3.04 -2.38
N LYS A 242 29.32 2.12 -1.56
CA LYS A 242 29.96 0.81 -1.33
C LYS A 242 28.90 -0.17 -0.86
N LEU A 243 28.91 -1.37 -1.40
CA LEU A 243 28.21 -2.53 -0.90
C LEU A 243 29.22 -3.48 -0.24
N SER A 244 28.93 -3.89 1.00
CA SER A 244 29.73 -4.91 1.70
C SER A 244 28.83 -6.09 2.02
N ILE A 245 29.19 -7.27 1.51
CA ILE A 245 28.47 -8.51 1.77
C ILE A 245 29.31 -9.36 2.72
N GLN A 246 28.76 -9.66 3.90
CA GLN A 246 29.37 -10.55 4.87
C GLN A 246 28.82 -11.97 4.65
N LEU A 247 29.71 -12.91 4.35
CA LEU A 247 29.39 -14.33 4.19
C LEU A 247 30.05 -15.12 5.32
N LYS A 248 29.31 -16.06 5.93
CA LYS A 248 29.91 -17.02 6.84
C LYS A 248 30.68 -18.06 6.04
N LEU A 249 31.86 -18.46 6.53
CA LEU A 249 32.71 -19.44 5.85
C LEU A 249 31.97 -20.75 5.53
N ASP A 250 31.12 -21.20 6.42
CA ASP A 250 30.33 -22.42 6.26
C ASP A 250 29.27 -22.33 5.15
N ASP A 251 28.89 -21.11 4.76
CA ASP A 251 27.93 -20.84 3.69
C ASP A 251 28.59 -20.68 2.32
N ILE A 252 29.93 -20.65 2.25
CA ILE A 252 30.69 -20.42 1.02
C ILE A 252 30.83 -21.74 0.25
N LYS A 253 29.77 -22.13 -0.44
CA LYS A 253 29.87 -23.11 -1.54
C LYS A 253 30.16 -22.37 -2.83
N ASN A 254 31.01 -22.97 -3.69
CA ASN A 254 31.44 -22.37 -4.97
C ASN A 254 30.28 -21.87 -5.85
N GLU A 255 29.13 -22.53 -5.78
CA GLU A 255 27.91 -22.12 -6.50
C GLU A 255 27.31 -20.77 -6.02
N LYS A 256 27.39 -20.46 -4.71
CA LYS A 256 26.88 -19.16 -4.20
C LYS A 256 27.73 -17.98 -4.64
N ILE A 257 29.05 -18.16 -4.70
CA ILE A 257 29.98 -17.12 -5.20
C ILE A 257 29.75 -16.86 -6.69
N SER A 258 29.53 -17.89 -7.46
CA SER A 258 29.22 -17.84 -8.89
C SER A 258 27.87 -17.08 -9.13
N SER A 259 26.85 -17.40 -8.32
CA SER A 259 25.54 -16.74 -8.38
C SER A 259 25.61 -15.26 -7.99
N ILE A 260 26.38 -14.91 -6.96
CA ILE A 260 26.61 -13.51 -6.57
C ILE A 260 27.33 -12.75 -7.70
N LYS A 261 28.39 -13.35 -8.30
CA LYS A 261 29.07 -12.73 -9.43
C LYS A 261 28.14 -12.50 -10.63
N SER A 262 27.30 -13.48 -10.97
CA SER A 262 26.38 -13.35 -12.09
C SER A 262 25.32 -12.26 -11.85
N LEU A 263 24.82 -12.13 -10.62
CA LEU A 263 23.92 -11.04 -10.22
C LEU A 263 24.55 -9.66 -10.41
N PHE A 264 25.81 -9.49 -10.00
CA PHE A 264 26.52 -8.23 -10.19
C PHE A 264 26.82 -7.94 -11.67
N CYS A 265 27.14 -8.95 -12.47
CA CYS A 265 27.35 -8.78 -13.91
C CYS A 265 26.05 -8.36 -14.61
N LEU A 266 24.90 -8.91 -14.24
CA LEU A 266 23.59 -8.54 -14.81
C LEU A 266 23.20 -7.09 -14.47
N LEU A 267 23.47 -6.62 -13.26
CA LEU A 267 23.21 -5.23 -12.84
C LEU A 267 24.14 -4.24 -13.58
N TYR A 268 25.39 -4.60 -13.84
CA TYR A 268 26.36 -3.74 -14.55
C TYR A 268 26.10 -3.63 -16.05
N THR A 269 25.51 -4.65 -16.68
CA THR A 269 25.19 -4.63 -18.12
C THR A 269 23.92 -3.87 -18.45
N SER A 270 22.99 -3.71 -17.51
CA SER A 270 21.79 -2.89 -17.73
C SER A 270 22.08 -1.39 -17.70
N ASP A 271 23.02 -0.93 -16.85
CA ASP A 271 23.40 0.49 -16.78
C ASP A 271 24.29 0.92 -17.97
N ALA A 272 25.10 0.01 -18.53
CA ALA A 272 25.95 0.31 -19.68
C ALA A 272 25.17 0.41 -21.01
N ALA A 273 23.96 -0.12 -21.08
CA ALA A 273 23.10 -0.02 -22.25
C ALA A 273 22.37 1.33 -22.35
N ASP A 274 22.15 2.02 -21.23
CA ASP A 274 21.44 3.31 -21.18
C ASP A 274 22.37 4.51 -21.48
N GLU A 275 23.70 4.36 -21.34
CA GLU A 275 24.68 5.42 -21.68
C GLU A 275 25.09 5.45 -23.16
N SER A 276 24.64 4.49 -23.98
CA SER A 276 25.04 4.40 -25.39
C SER A 276 24.05 4.99 -26.40
N VAL A 277 23.00 5.68 -25.94
CA VAL A 277 22.02 6.40 -26.77
C VAL A 277 22.00 7.86 -26.37
N GLY A 278 22.99 8.62 -26.78
CA GLY A 278 23.10 10.07 -26.67
C GLY A 278 23.78 10.62 -27.92
#